data_f04bc9c39ff9f16b71c0a7efbaf7ab1a
#
_entry.id   f04bc9c39ff9f16b71c0a7efbaf7ab1a
#
_cell.length_a   1.000
_cell.length_b   1.000
_cell.length_c   1.000
_cell.angle_alpha   90.00
_cell.angle_beta   90.00
_cell.angle_gamma   90.00
#
_symmetry.space_group_name_H-M   'P 1'
#
loop_
_entity.id
_entity.type
_entity.pdbx_description
1 polymer ?
#
loop_
_entity_poly.entity_id
_entity_poly.type
_entity_poly.pdbx_seq_one_letter_code
_entity_poly.pdbx_strand_id
1 'polypeptide(L)'
;GLQSGWLDSKGKKYYLDPDNGSAAAVGLLSVDRVTYYFNAKGVMQKNKAVTIDGVVYNIDLNGRCTANIQDRDDDITDKMLFFTTFESGTAAYAQVGGDNGNACGKYQFDYRYSLLPFVKYCYESNPTFFAEFKKYAAYTDSQKSLLKGNTKFYAAWRTIYNKSPKGFASYQDAYAKREYYDVTAGYLQSKFNINMDARPDIVKGAV
;
A
#
# COMPACT_ATOMS: atom_id res chain seq x y z
N GLY A 1 30.85 11.06 -15.46
CA GLY A 1 29.39 11.23 -15.43
C GLY A 1 28.97 11.86 -14.12
N LEU A 2 27.82 12.52 -14.10
CA LEU A 2 27.23 13.01 -12.86
C LEU A 2 26.85 11.81 -11.95
N GLN A 3 27.12 11.94 -10.65
CA GLN A 3 26.68 10.93 -9.67
C GLN A 3 25.15 10.94 -9.58
N SER A 4 24.50 9.76 -9.55
CA SER A 4 23.06 9.61 -9.37
C SER A 4 22.75 8.51 -8.36
N GLY A 5 21.51 8.49 -7.86
CA GLY A 5 21.06 7.53 -6.87
C GLY A 5 21.29 7.99 -5.43
N TRP A 6 21.32 7.03 -4.49
CA TRP A 6 21.47 7.32 -3.07
C TRP A 6 22.84 7.92 -2.72
N LEU A 7 22.83 8.98 -1.91
CA LEU A 7 24.01 9.67 -1.41
C LEU A 7 23.91 9.86 0.10
N ASP A 8 24.91 9.34 0.82
CA ASP A 8 25.12 9.63 2.25
C ASP A 8 26.17 10.71 2.40
N SER A 9 25.83 11.84 3.04
CA SER A 9 26.73 12.94 3.28
C SER A 9 26.49 13.58 4.64
N LYS A 10 27.53 13.65 5.46
CA LYS A 10 27.52 14.26 6.81
C LYS A 10 26.36 13.73 7.69
N GLY A 11 26.11 12.40 7.66
CA GLY A 11 25.06 11.74 8.42
C GLY A 11 23.63 12.00 7.91
N LYS A 12 23.49 12.59 6.73
CA LYS A 12 22.22 12.83 6.05
C LYS A 12 22.16 12.03 4.77
N LYS A 13 20.94 11.57 4.42
CA LYS A 13 20.70 10.79 3.21
C LYS A 13 19.95 11.62 2.19
N TYR A 14 20.39 11.55 0.94
CA TYR A 14 19.86 12.25 -0.23
C TYR A 14 19.59 11.23 -1.32
N TYR A 15 18.78 11.61 -2.29
CA TYR A 15 18.67 10.89 -3.55
C TYR A 15 18.91 11.87 -4.70
N LEU A 16 19.91 11.57 -5.52
CA LEU A 16 20.24 12.31 -6.72
C LEU A 16 19.44 11.70 -7.86
N ASP A 17 18.37 12.39 -8.26
CA ASP A 17 17.39 11.89 -9.21
C ASP A 17 17.97 11.82 -10.63
N PRO A 18 18.18 10.62 -11.21
CA PRO A 18 18.74 10.49 -12.56
C PRO A 18 17.81 11.10 -13.62
N ASP A 19 16.50 11.09 -13.39
CA ASP A 19 15.52 11.62 -14.34
C ASP A 19 15.42 13.15 -14.28
N ASN A 20 16.03 13.77 -13.24
CA ASN A 20 16.09 15.22 -13.06
C ASN A 20 17.53 15.73 -13.04
N GLY A 21 18.35 15.25 -13.96
CA GLY A 21 19.74 15.73 -14.13
C GLY A 21 20.63 15.50 -12.92
N SER A 22 20.35 14.49 -12.09
CA SER A 22 21.04 14.20 -10.83
C SER A 22 20.90 15.31 -9.77
N ALA A 23 19.86 16.12 -9.84
CA ALA A 23 19.53 17.05 -8.77
C ALA A 23 19.07 16.29 -7.52
N ALA A 24 19.31 16.85 -6.33
CA ALA A 24 18.82 16.27 -5.09
C ALA A 24 17.28 16.32 -5.06
N ALA A 25 16.65 15.17 -4.82
CA ALA A 25 15.21 15.07 -4.72
C ALA A 25 14.65 15.94 -3.60
N VAL A 26 13.47 16.53 -3.84
CA VAL A 26 12.72 17.36 -2.88
C VAL A 26 11.25 16.91 -2.96
N GLY A 27 10.57 16.84 -1.82
CA GLY A 27 9.18 16.36 -1.75
C GLY A 27 9.11 14.83 -1.75
N LEU A 28 7.98 14.30 -2.21
CA LEU A 28 7.77 12.85 -2.35
C LEU A 28 8.45 12.34 -3.62
N LEU A 29 9.21 11.27 -3.50
CA LEU A 29 9.79 10.56 -4.64
C LEU A 29 9.72 9.05 -4.39
N SER A 30 9.29 8.30 -5.38
CA SER A 30 9.33 6.83 -5.36
C SER A 30 10.64 6.34 -5.98
N VAL A 31 11.40 5.56 -5.18
CA VAL A 31 12.65 4.91 -5.60
C VAL A 31 12.47 3.41 -5.36
N ASP A 32 12.64 2.60 -6.39
CA ASP A 32 12.48 1.14 -6.31
C ASP A 32 11.13 0.71 -5.68
N ARG A 33 10.04 1.39 -6.06
CA ARG A 33 8.67 1.15 -5.56
C ARG A 33 8.45 1.51 -4.07
N VAL A 34 9.38 2.22 -3.45
CA VAL A 34 9.25 2.74 -2.09
C VAL A 34 9.22 4.26 -2.14
N THR A 35 8.19 4.86 -1.55
CA THR A 35 8.08 6.32 -1.49
C THR A 35 8.89 6.85 -0.30
N TYR A 36 9.66 7.90 -0.55
CA TYR A 36 10.44 8.66 0.43
C TYR A 36 10.02 10.13 0.39
N TYR A 37 10.24 10.84 1.50
CA TYR A 37 10.06 12.28 1.56
C TYR A 37 11.37 12.99 1.84
N PHE A 38 11.70 13.96 0.99
CA PHE A 38 12.86 14.80 1.11
C PHE A 38 12.43 16.23 1.42
N ASN A 39 13.03 16.85 2.44
CA ASN A 39 12.72 18.24 2.76
C ASN A 39 13.23 19.21 1.69
N ALA A 40 12.95 20.52 1.84
CA ALA A 40 13.38 21.54 0.89
C ALA A 40 14.91 21.66 0.71
N LYS A 41 15.71 21.00 1.56
CA LYS A 41 17.18 20.92 1.45
C LYS A 41 17.62 19.58 0.83
N GLY A 42 16.69 18.79 0.30
CA GLY A 42 16.95 17.48 -0.29
C GLY A 42 17.27 16.37 0.72
N VAL A 43 17.09 16.61 2.04
CA VAL A 43 17.42 15.61 3.06
C VAL A 43 16.26 14.66 3.26
N MET A 44 16.50 13.35 3.12
CA MET A 44 15.51 12.31 3.42
C MET A 44 15.06 12.41 4.88
N GLN A 45 13.76 12.42 5.09
CA GLN A 45 13.16 12.47 6.41
C GLN A 45 12.93 11.06 6.95
N LYS A 46 12.92 10.92 8.31
CA LYS A 46 12.72 9.64 9.01
C LYS A 46 11.94 9.88 10.30
N ASN A 47 11.24 8.84 10.76
CA ASN A 47 10.60 8.76 12.07
C ASN A 47 9.77 10.02 12.41
N LYS A 48 8.88 10.41 11.51
CA LYS A 48 7.98 11.56 11.70
C LYS A 48 6.75 11.47 10.79
N ALA A 49 5.74 12.25 11.09
CA ALA A 49 4.66 12.52 10.16
C ALA A 49 4.88 13.87 9.45
N VAL A 50 4.42 13.97 8.21
CA VAL A 50 4.39 15.21 7.42
C VAL A 50 3.05 15.32 6.71
N THR A 51 2.55 16.54 6.56
CA THR A 51 1.35 16.80 5.77
C THR A 51 1.76 17.43 4.44
N ILE A 52 1.33 16.83 3.35
CA ILE A 52 1.63 17.29 1.98
C ILE A 52 0.30 17.30 1.24
N ASP A 53 -0.08 18.46 0.72
CA ASP A 53 -1.35 18.67 0.00
C ASP A 53 -2.58 18.14 0.75
N GLY A 54 -2.61 18.35 2.08
CA GLY A 54 -3.69 17.90 2.95
C GLY A 54 -3.62 16.43 3.37
N VAL A 55 -2.70 15.65 2.82
CA VAL A 55 -2.50 14.24 3.17
C VAL A 55 -1.41 14.09 4.22
N VAL A 56 -1.71 13.37 5.30
CA VAL A 56 -0.72 13.03 6.32
C VAL A 56 0.06 11.78 5.86
N TYR A 57 1.38 11.90 5.82
CA TYR A 57 2.28 10.78 5.56
C TYR A 57 3.04 10.40 6.82
N ASN A 58 3.02 9.13 7.17
CA ASN A 58 3.88 8.57 8.23
C ASN A 58 5.19 8.11 7.60
N ILE A 59 6.30 8.57 8.15
CA ILE A 59 7.64 8.20 7.71
C ILE A 59 8.28 7.31 8.78
N ASP A 60 8.64 6.10 8.41
CA ASP A 60 9.23 5.13 9.33
C ASP A 60 10.70 5.43 9.65
N LEU A 61 11.33 4.60 10.50
CA LEU A 61 12.74 4.70 10.89
C LEU A 61 13.71 4.54 9.69
N ASN A 62 13.27 3.89 8.62
CA ASN A 62 14.05 3.68 7.39
C ASN A 62 13.81 4.78 6.35
N GLY A 63 12.90 5.73 6.63
CA GLY A 63 12.52 6.82 5.73
C GLY A 63 11.43 6.42 4.73
N ARG A 64 10.83 5.24 4.82
CA ARG A 64 9.70 4.84 3.98
C ARG A 64 8.49 5.70 4.35
N CYS A 65 7.92 6.33 3.34
CA CYS A 65 6.82 7.25 3.48
C CYS A 65 5.52 6.54 3.10
N THR A 66 4.60 6.45 4.05
CA THR A 66 3.28 5.83 3.84
C THR A 66 2.22 6.88 4.12
N ALA A 67 1.32 7.11 3.18
CA ALA A 67 0.17 7.99 3.41
C ALA A 67 -0.64 7.45 4.58
N ASN A 68 -1.00 8.33 5.52
CA ASN A 68 -1.98 7.99 6.54
C ASN A 68 -3.38 8.06 5.90
N ILE A 69 -3.83 6.92 5.41
CA ILE A 69 -5.02 6.79 4.56
C ILE A 69 -6.32 6.76 5.40
N GLN A 70 -6.28 7.24 6.65
CA GLN A 70 -7.47 7.21 7.52
C GLN A 70 -8.67 7.99 6.95
N ASP A 71 -8.44 8.89 5.97
CA ASP A 71 -9.46 9.75 5.36
C ASP A 71 -9.31 9.95 3.84
N ARG A 72 -8.68 9.02 3.10
CA ARG A 72 -8.60 9.16 1.65
C ARG A 72 -9.82 8.58 0.96
N ASP A 73 -10.60 9.47 0.39
CA ASP A 73 -11.73 9.16 -0.51
C ASP A 73 -11.28 8.89 -1.97
N ASP A 74 -9.96 8.94 -2.29
CA ASP A 74 -9.60 9.36 -3.65
C ASP A 74 -8.74 8.40 -4.47
N ASP A 75 -8.17 7.31 -3.93
CA ASP A 75 -7.22 6.49 -4.71
C ASP A 75 -7.88 5.38 -5.53
N ILE A 76 -9.02 4.87 -5.07
CA ILE A 76 -9.88 3.96 -5.82
C ILE A 76 -11.31 4.44 -5.65
N THR A 77 -11.93 4.94 -6.71
CA THR A 77 -13.30 5.42 -6.68
C THR A 77 -14.29 4.25 -6.69
N ASP A 78 -15.51 4.48 -6.19
CA ASP A 78 -16.60 3.49 -6.29
C ASP A 78 -16.84 3.06 -7.74
N LYS A 79 -16.58 3.95 -8.70
CA LYS A 79 -16.69 3.66 -10.14
C LYS A 79 -15.62 2.69 -10.63
N MET A 80 -14.40 2.77 -10.09
CA MET A 80 -13.32 1.81 -10.39
C MET A 80 -13.59 0.45 -9.74
N LEU A 81 -14.32 0.43 -8.62
CA LEU A 81 -14.63 -0.77 -7.85
C LEU A 81 -16.00 -1.38 -8.19
N PHE A 82 -16.73 -0.83 -9.17
CA PHE A 82 -18.10 -1.27 -9.45
C PHE A 82 -18.20 -2.79 -9.70
N PHE A 83 -17.21 -3.39 -10.34
CA PHE A 83 -17.16 -4.84 -10.61
C PHE A 83 -17.00 -5.67 -9.34
N THR A 84 -16.31 -5.17 -8.31
CA THR A 84 -16.14 -5.90 -7.04
C THR A 84 -17.45 -6.08 -6.29
N THR A 85 -18.46 -5.25 -6.57
CA THR A 85 -19.81 -5.37 -6.01
C THR A 85 -20.51 -6.64 -6.49
N PHE A 86 -20.23 -7.08 -7.70
CA PHE A 86 -20.77 -8.31 -8.27
C PHE A 86 -20.05 -9.55 -7.76
N GLU A 87 -18.77 -9.43 -7.39
CA GLU A 87 -17.95 -10.56 -6.95
C GLU A 87 -18.04 -10.80 -5.45
N SER A 88 -18.07 -9.76 -4.63
CA SER A 88 -17.88 -9.88 -3.18
C SER A 88 -18.91 -9.16 -2.30
N GLY A 89 -19.85 -8.39 -2.87
CA GLY A 89 -20.89 -7.66 -2.14
C GLY A 89 -20.37 -6.51 -1.26
N THR A 90 -21.31 -5.79 -0.59
CA THR A 90 -21.01 -4.57 0.18
C THR A 90 -20.30 -4.80 1.52
N ALA A 91 -20.35 -6.00 2.08
CA ALA A 91 -19.69 -6.35 3.37
C ALA A 91 -18.29 -6.94 3.18
N ALA A 92 -17.74 -6.84 1.99
CA ALA A 92 -16.57 -7.58 1.56
C ALA A 92 -15.26 -7.28 2.33
N TYR A 93 -15.08 -6.06 2.82
CA TYR A 93 -13.86 -5.72 3.60
C TYR A 93 -13.73 -6.49 4.91
N ALA A 94 -14.86 -6.87 5.52
CA ALA A 94 -14.90 -7.69 6.73
C ALA A 94 -14.84 -9.20 6.46
N GLN A 95 -14.94 -9.61 5.19
CA GLN A 95 -15.02 -11.00 4.80
C GLN A 95 -13.77 -11.78 5.21
N VAL A 96 -13.97 -12.98 5.70
CA VAL A 96 -12.91 -13.93 6.02
C VAL A 96 -13.34 -15.33 5.59
N GLY A 97 -12.38 -16.14 5.20
CA GLY A 97 -12.66 -17.53 4.82
C GLY A 97 -13.33 -17.67 3.44
N GLY A 98 -13.25 -16.66 2.58
CA GLY A 98 -13.63 -16.79 1.17
C GLY A 98 -12.82 -17.87 0.46
N ASP A 99 -13.30 -18.35 -0.69
CA ASP A 99 -12.68 -19.41 -1.47
C ASP A 99 -12.29 -20.62 -0.60
N ASN A 100 -13.26 -21.22 0.07
CA ASN A 100 -13.07 -22.39 0.95
C ASN A 100 -12.01 -22.18 2.07
N GLY A 101 -11.98 -20.99 2.65
CA GLY A 101 -11.05 -20.62 3.72
C GLY A 101 -9.72 -20.06 3.25
N ASN A 102 -9.54 -19.89 1.94
CA ASN A 102 -8.28 -19.44 1.37
C ASN A 102 -8.08 -17.93 1.42
N ALA A 103 -9.17 -17.13 1.37
CA ALA A 103 -9.10 -15.71 1.11
C ALA A 103 -9.79 -14.84 2.17
N CYS A 104 -9.37 -13.58 2.26
CA CYS A 104 -9.93 -12.56 3.13
C CYS A 104 -10.05 -11.21 2.42
N GLY A 105 -11.01 -10.39 2.89
CA GLY A 105 -11.23 -9.02 2.43
C GLY A 105 -11.91 -8.92 1.07
N LYS A 106 -12.15 -7.66 0.67
CA LYS A 106 -12.86 -7.32 -0.56
C LYS A 106 -12.14 -7.84 -1.81
N TYR A 107 -10.82 -7.82 -1.80
CA TYR A 107 -9.98 -8.22 -2.91
C TYR A 107 -9.59 -9.70 -2.87
N GLN A 108 -10.23 -10.48 -1.99
CA GLN A 108 -9.98 -11.92 -1.85
C GLN A 108 -8.48 -12.23 -1.72
N PHE A 109 -7.78 -11.51 -0.83
CA PHE A 109 -6.36 -11.77 -0.57
C PHE A 109 -6.18 -13.23 -0.17
N ASP A 110 -5.56 -13.98 -1.05
CA ASP A 110 -5.37 -15.43 -0.90
C ASP A 110 -4.11 -15.74 -0.08
N TYR A 111 -4.19 -16.71 0.84
CA TYR A 111 -3.06 -17.08 1.69
C TYR A 111 -1.86 -17.58 0.88
N ARG A 112 -2.09 -18.15 -0.31
CA ARG A 112 -1.04 -18.65 -1.19
C ARG A 112 -0.16 -17.53 -1.75
N TYR A 113 -0.69 -16.32 -1.89
CA TYR A 113 -0.06 -15.22 -2.63
C TYR A 113 -0.02 -13.91 -1.87
N SER A 114 -1.16 -13.29 -1.62
CA SER A 114 -1.27 -11.87 -1.23
C SER A 114 -1.68 -11.65 0.22
N LEU A 115 -2.25 -12.64 0.92
CA LEU A 115 -2.78 -12.42 2.27
C LEU A 115 -1.67 -12.12 3.30
N LEU A 116 -0.60 -12.92 3.33
CA LEU A 116 0.51 -12.65 4.25
C LEU A 116 1.25 -11.34 3.92
N PRO A 117 1.58 -11.04 2.65
CA PRO A 117 2.11 -9.73 2.27
C PRO A 117 1.21 -8.57 2.68
N PHE A 118 -0.11 -8.66 2.50
CA PHE A 118 -1.06 -7.65 2.96
C PHE A 118 -1.03 -7.46 4.48
N VAL A 119 -1.04 -8.54 5.26
CA VAL A 119 -0.97 -8.50 6.73
C VAL A 119 0.32 -7.81 7.20
N LYS A 120 1.46 -8.10 6.58
CA LYS A 120 2.74 -7.43 6.84
C LYS A 120 2.68 -5.96 6.52
N TYR A 121 2.20 -5.61 5.33
CA TYR A 121 1.99 -4.22 4.91
C TYR A 121 1.17 -3.44 5.93
N CYS A 122 0.03 -3.97 6.35
CA CYS A 122 -0.83 -3.34 7.35
C CYS A 122 -0.08 -3.09 8.66
N TYR A 123 0.57 -4.12 9.21
CA TYR A 123 1.26 -4.00 10.49
C TYR A 123 2.46 -3.06 10.41
N GLU A 124 3.26 -3.12 9.35
CA GLU A 124 4.40 -2.23 9.12
C GLU A 124 3.97 -0.77 8.92
N SER A 125 2.83 -0.55 8.26
CA SER A 125 2.30 0.79 8.02
C SER A 125 1.76 1.46 9.28
N ASN A 126 1.04 0.72 10.13
CA ASN A 126 0.47 1.25 11.36
C ASN A 126 0.38 0.16 12.46
N PRO A 127 1.47 -0.09 13.20
CA PRO A 127 1.52 -1.15 14.21
C PRO A 127 0.48 -0.99 15.34
N THR A 128 0.10 0.26 15.65
CA THR A 128 -0.90 0.54 16.70
C THR A 128 -2.30 0.16 16.24
N PHE A 129 -2.69 0.58 15.04
CA PHE A 129 -4.00 0.26 14.50
C PHE A 129 -4.14 -1.24 14.22
N PHE A 130 -3.09 -1.89 13.71
CA PHE A 130 -3.04 -3.30 13.36
C PHE A 130 -2.37 -4.19 14.42
N ALA A 131 -2.49 -3.82 15.70
CA ALA A 131 -1.87 -4.57 16.79
C ALA A 131 -2.25 -6.07 16.80
N GLU A 132 -3.47 -6.42 16.38
CA GLU A 132 -3.95 -7.80 16.26
C GLU A 132 -3.21 -8.59 15.17
N PHE A 133 -2.63 -7.91 14.19
CA PHE A 133 -1.84 -8.56 13.14
C PHE A 133 -0.40 -8.83 13.54
N LYS A 134 0.10 -8.30 14.66
CA LYS A 134 1.51 -8.42 15.10
C LYS A 134 2.06 -9.84 14.98
N LYS A 135 1.33 -10.81 15.53
CA LYS A 135 1.73 -12.22 15.51
C LYS A 135 1.83 -12.78 14.08
N TYR A 136 0.87 -12.43 13.26
CA TYR A 136 0.73 -12.97 11.90
C TYR A 136 1.71 -12.29 10.93
N ALA A 137 1.98 -11.01 11.11
CA ALA A 137 2.99 -10.28 10.36
C ALA A 137 4.41 -10.84 10.57
N ALA A 138 4.65 -11.49 11.71
CA ALA A 138 5.92 -12.17 11.99
C ALA A 138 6.08 -13.52 11.26
N TYR A 139 5.04 -14.03 10.58
CA TYR A 139 5.13 -15.30 9.86
C TYR A 139 6.11 -15.20 8.68
N THR A 140 6.85 -16.30 8.48
CA THR A 140 7.65 -16.50 7.27
C THR A 140 6.76 -16.96 6.10
N ASP A 141 7.28 -16.94 4.88
CA ASP A 141 6.53 -17.43 3.72
C ASP A 141 6.15 -18.92 3.86
N SER A 142 7.01 -19.73 4.47
CA SER A 142 6.71 -21.14 4.76
C SER A 142 5.55 -21.33 5.76
N GLN A 143 5.21 -20.32 6.54
CA GLN A 143 4.12 -20.34 7.53
C GLN A 143 2.80 -19.73 7.01
N LYS A 144 2.76 -19.20 5.80
CA LYS A 144 1.57 -18.53 5.25
C LYS A 144 0.32 -19.42 5.25
N SER A 145 0.47 -20.72 5.09
CA SER A 145 -0.63 -21.69 5.15
C SER A 145 -1.33 -21.75 6.51
N LEU A 146 -0.67 -21.29 7.59
CA LEU A 146 -1.28 -21.20 8.91
C LEU A 146 -2.36 -20.12 9.03
N LEU A 147 -2.51 -19.25 8.02
CA LEU A 147 -3.59 -18.28 7.92
C LEU A 147 -4.88 -18.90 7.39
N LYS A 148 -4.78 -19.97 6.59
CA LYS A 148 -5.93 -20.65 6.02
C LYS A 148 -6.84 -21.23 7.11
N GLY A 149 -8.12 -20.88 7.07
CA GLY A 149 -9.11 -21.41 8.02
C GLY A 149 -8.84 -21.05 9.49
N ASN A 150 -7.93 -20.13 9.76
CA ASN A 150 -7.50 -19.81 11.12
C ASN A 150 -8.51 -18.89 11.81
N THR A 151 -9.33 -19.46 12.68
CA THR A 151 -10.40 -18.74 13.39
C THR A 151 -9.90 -17.58 14.26
N LYS A 152 -8.69 -17.70 14.85
CA LYS A 152 -8.06 -16.59 15.62
C LYS A 152 -7.60 -15.45 14.72
N PHE A 153 -7.07 -15.76 13.54
CA PHE A 153 -6.73 -14.77 12.53
C PHE A 153 -7.99 -14.07 12.02
N TYR A 154 -9.06 -14.82 11.76
CA TYR A 154 -10.33 -14.26 11.34
C TYR A 154 -10.95 -13.33 12.39
N ALA A 155 -10.83 -13.70 13.67
CA ALA A 155 -11.23 -12.82 14.77
C ALA A 155 -10.43 -11.53 14.81
N ALA A 156 -9.09 -11.60 14.64
CA ALA A 156 -8.21 -10.43 14.54
C ALA A 156 -8.61 -9.51 13.37
N TRP A 157 -8.88 -10.06 12.19
CA TRP A 157 -9.36 -9.32 11.01
C TRP A 157 -10.64 -8.53 11.32
N ARG A 158 -11.65 -9.21 11.88
CA ARG A 158 -12.93 -8.58 12.24
C ARG A 158 -12.76 -7.53 13.34
N THR A 159 -11.90 -7.76 14.32
CA THR A 159 -11.60 -6.77 15.37
C THR A 159 -11.03 -5.49 14.76
N ILE A 160 -10.08 -5.59 13.84
CA ILE A 160 -9.52 -4.44 13.13
C ILE A 160 -10.60 -3.73 12.31
N TYR A 161 -11.39 -4.46 11.55
CA TYR A 161 -12.50 -3.89 10.79
C TYR A 161 -13.47 -3.12 11.70
N ASN A 162 -13.86 -3.71 12.84
CA ASN A 162 -14.80 -3.08 13.76
C ASN A 162 -14.25 -1.84 14.47
N LYS A 163 -12.92 -1.71 14.62
CA LYS A 163 -12.30 -0.49 15.14
C LYS A 163 -12.53 0.71 14.21
N SER A 164 -12.38 0.52 12.94
CA SER A 164 -12.61 1.53 11.90
C SER A 164 -12.87 0.86 10.55
N PRO A 165 -14.14 0.65 10.16
CA PRO A 165 -14.47 0.04 8.87
C PRO A 165 -13.88 0.79 7.68
N LYS A 166 -14.03 2.13 7.67
CA LYS A 166 -13.44 3.00 6.62
C LYS A 166 -11.92 2.95 6.60
N GLY A 167 -11.28 3.05 7.78
CA GLY A 167 -9.82 2.98 7.88
C GLY A 167 -9.28 1.66 7.34
N PHE A 168 -9.88 0.52 7.72
CA PHE A 168 -9.43 -0.77 7.24
C PHE A 168 -9.72 -0.98 5.74
N ALA A 169 -10.84 -0.47 5.24
CA ALA A 169 -11.14 -0.45 3.82
C ALA A 169 -10.06 0.30 3.03
N SER A 170 -9.69 1.51 3.47
CA SER A 170 -8.64 2.32 2.82
C SER A 170 -7.30 1.59 2.72
N TYR A 171 -6.90 0.81 3.74
CA TYR A 171 -5.67 0.00 3.65
C TYR A 171 -5.80 -1.13 2.64
N GLN A 172 -6.96 -1.78 2.52
CA GLN A 172 -7.20 -2.81 1.51
C GLN A 172 -7.15 -2.20 0.10
N ASP A 173 -7.82 -1.06 -0.10
CA ASP A 173 -7.88 -0.35 -1.37
C ASP A 173 -6.49 0.13 -1.82
N ALA A 174 -5.73 0.75 -0.90
CA ALA A 174 -4.38 1.23 -1.20
C ALA A 174 -3.41 0.09 -1.54
N TYR A 175 -3.52 -1.05 -0.83
CA TYR A 175 -2.71 -2.22 -1.13
C TYR A 175 -3.07 -2.81 -2.49
N ALA A 176 -4.35 -2.96 -2.79
CA ALA A 176 -4.82 -3.48 -4.06
C ALA A 176 -4.41 -2.56 -5.22
N LYS A 177 -4.57 -1.24 -5.05
CA LYS A 177 -4.10 -0.28 -6.06
C LYS A 177 -2.61 -0.45 -6.33
N ARG A 178 -1.78 -0.48 -5.30
CA ARG A 178 -0.32 -0.58 -5.44
C ARG A 178 0.12 -1.89 -6.10
N GLU A 179 -0.46 -3.02 -5.69
CA GLU A 179 0.02 -4.35 -6.11
C GLU A 179 -0.58 -4.82 -7.44
N TYR A 180 -1.75 -4.30 -7.81
CA TYR A 180 -2.46 -4.73 -9.03
C TYR A 180 -2.56 -3.60 -10.04
N TYR A 181 -3.24 -2.48 -9.69
CA TYR A 181 -3.47 -1.41 -10.65
C TYR A 181 -2.17 -0.72 -11.09
N ASP A 182 -1.34 -0.23 -10.17
CA ASP A 182 -0.13 0.52 -10.49
C ASP A 182 0.87 -0.34 -11.27
N VAL A 183 0.95 -1.64 -10.97
CA VAL A 183 1.81 -2.59 -11.69
C VAL A 183 1.31 -2.75 -13.14
N THR A 184 0.01 -2.96 -13.32
CA THR A 184 -0.59 -3.15 -14.65
C THR A 184 -0.54 -1.85 -15.46
N ALA A 185 -0.88 -0.72 -14.86
CA ALA A 185 -0.82 0.59 -15.49
C ALA A 185 0.61 0.95 -15.94
N GLY A 186 1.61 0.68 -15.08
CA GLY A 186 3.02 0.86 -15.40
C GLY A 186 3.48 -0.04 -16.56
N TYR A 187 3.04 -1.29 -16.60
CA TYR A 187 3.32 -2.19 -17.71
C TYR A 187 2.71 -1.68 -19.03
N LEU A 188 1.42 -1.28 -19.01
CA LEU A 188 0.73 -0.76 -20.18
C LEU A 188 1.39 0.53 -20.69
N GLN A 189 1.78 1.42 -19.79
CA GLN A 189 2.51 2.63 -20.14
C GLN A 189 3.87 2.30 -20.80
N SER A 190 4.65 1.40 -20.20
CA SER A 190 5.99 1.09 -20.67
C SER A 190 6.04 0.32 -21.98
N LYS A 191 5.08 -0.59 -22.21
CA LYS A 191 5.06 -1.49 -23.38
C LYS A 191 4.24 -0.94 -24.54
N PHE A 192 3.18 -0.22 -24.26
CA PHE A 192 2.19 0.17 -25.27
C PHE A 192 1.94 1.67 -25.32
N ASN A 193 2.62 2.46 -24.48
CA ASN A 193 2.42 3.91 -24.32
C ASN A 193 0.96 4.26 -24.00
N ILE A 194 0.29 3.40 -23.21
CA ILE A 194 -1.09 3.60 -22.76
C ILE A 194 -1.06 4.21 -21.37
N ASN A 195 -1.48 5.49 -21.26
CA ASN A 195 -1.67 6.15 -19.97
C ASN A 195 -3.02 5.77 -19.37
N MET A 196 -3.04 4.90 -18.37
CA MET A 196 -4.26 4.46 -17.68
C MET A 196 -4.88 5.56 -16.83
N ASP A 197 -4.09 6.49 -16.27
CA ASP A 197 -4.61 7.58 -15.44
C ASP A 197 -5.45 8.58 -16.26
N ALA A 198 -5.23 8.64 -17.57
CA ALA A 198 -6.04 9.44 -18.49
C ALA A 198 -7.34 8.75 -18.94
N ARG A 199 -7.62 7.52 -18.50
CA ARG A 199 -8.82 6.75 -18.90
C ARG A 199 -9.97 6.98 -17.93
N PRO A 200 -11.24 6.79 -18.37
CA PRO A 200 -12.38 6.78 -17.45
C PRO A 200 -12.22 5.73 -16.35
N ASP A 201 -12.79 6.01 -15.17
CA ASP A 201 -12.65 5.14 -13.99
C ASP A 201 -13.08 3.69 -14.23
N ILE A 202 -14.14 3.49 -15.02
CA ILE A 202 -14.60 2.14 -15.39
C ILE A 202 -13.53 1.33 -16.15
N VAL A 203 -12.70 2.01 -16.95
CA VAL A 203 -11.58 1.35 -17.66
C VAL A 203 -10.42 1.09 -16.72
N LYS A 204 -10.15 2.02 -15.79
CA LYS A 204 -9.14 1.86 -14.75
C LYS A 204 -9.45 0.66 -13.85
N GLY A 205 -10.72 0.47 -13.50
CA GLY A 205 -11.16 -0.63 -12.65
C GLY A 205 -11.12 -2.01 -13.33
N ALA A 206 -10.93 -2.09 -14.64
CA ALA A 206 -10.89 -3.34 -15.40
C ALA A 206 -9.47 -3.91 -15.59
N VAL A 207 -8.42 -3.27 -15.02
CA VAL A 207 -7.00 -3.68 -15.18
C VAL A 207 -6.37 -4.20 -13.86
#